data_f88b0e50adfaae64048f04cf71957e68
#
_entry.id   f88b0e50adfaae64048f04cf71957e68
#
_cell.length_a   1.000
_cell.length_b   1.000
_cell.length_c   1.000
_cell.angle_alpha   90.00
_cell.angle_beta   90.00
_cell.angle_gamma   90.00
#
_symmetry.space_group_name_H-M   'P 1'
#
loop_
_entity.id
_entity.type
_entity.pdbx_description
1 polymer ?
#
loop_
_entity_poly.entity_id
_entity_poly.type
_entity_poly.pdbx_seq_one_letter_code
_entity_poly.pdbx_strand_id
1 'polypeptide(L)' 'MDKENTHINLSQEHELNYALRRNGMRETELNRDLLKTELEIYKLENDVYNIKHKEVDKIISNSNVLEKKDK' A
#
# COMPACT_ATOMS: atom_id res chain seq x y z
N MET A 1 15.14 1.51 -13.08
CA MET A 1 15.10 1.08 -11.69
C MET A 1 13.85 0.25 -11.42
N ASP A 2 14.00 -0.84 -10.73
CA ASP A 2 12.89 -1.75 -10.46
C ASP A 2 12.08 -1.24 -9.27
N LYS A 3 10.86 -0.78 -9.54
CA LYS A 3 9.97 -0.24 -8.52
C LYS A 3 9.63 -1.27 -7.45
N GLU A 4 9.62 -2.54 -7.81
CA GLU A 4 9.25 -3.59 -6.87
C GLU A 4 10.25 -3.78 -5.74
N ASN A 5 11.48 -3.35 -5.96
CA ASN A 5 12.54 -3.47 -4.96
C ASN A 5 12.77 -2.19 -4.17
N THR A 6 12.00 -1.14 -4.45
CA THR A 6 12.12 0.10 -3.68
C THR A 6 11.12 0.10 -2.54
N HIS A 7 11.44 0.86 -1.51
CA HIS A 7 10.55 0.98 -0.36
C HIS A 7 9.50 2.04 -0.61
N ILE A 8 8.31 1.81 -0.09
CA ILE A 8 7.24 2.79 -0.18
C ILE A 8 7.47 3.87 0.88
N ASN A 9 7.19 5.11 0.50
CA ASN A 9 7.26 6.23 1.44
C ASN A 9 5.83 6.56 1.87
N LEU A 10 5.49 6.21 3.11
CA LEU A 10 4.13 6.36 3.62
C LEU A 10 3.69 7.80 3.78
N SER A 11 4.62 8.73 3.82
CA SER A 11 4.29 10.15 3.94
C SER A 11 4.03 10.81 2.58
N GLN A 12 4.21 10.07 1.49
CA GLN A 12 4.00 10.58 0.14
C GLN A 12 2.70 10.04 -0.43
N GLU A 13 1.74 10.92 -0.63
CA GLU A 13 0.43 10.54 -1.13
C GLU A 13 0.50 9.83 -2.48
N HIS A 14 1.35 10.31 -3.37
CA HIS A 14 1.47 9.71 -4.69
C HIS A 14 2.02 8.29 -4.65
N GLU A 15 2.82 7.97 -3.64
CA GLU A 15 3.32 6.62 -3.46
C GLU A 15 2.18 5.66 -3.09
N LEU A 16 1.31 6.11 -2.20
CA LEU A 16 0.15 5.33 -1.81
C LEU A 16 -0.81 5.14 -3.00
N ASN A 17 -1.03 6.22 -3.75
CA ASN A 17 -1.88 6.17 -4.94
C ASN A 17 -1.33 5.20 -5.98
N TYR A 18 -0.03 5.22 -6.17
CA TYR A 18 0.61 4.31 -7.10
C TYR A 18 0.35 2.84 -6.72
N ALA A 19 0.52 2.54 -5.44
CA ALA A 19 0.30 1.18 -4.96
C ALA A 19 -1.16 0.76 -5.12
N LEU A 20 -2.10 1.65 -4.84
CA LEU A 20 -3.51 1.37 -4.99
C LEU A 20 -3.86 1.12 -6.45
N ARG A 21 -3.42 2.01 -7.35
CA ARG A 21 -3.69 1.89 -8.77
C ARG A 21 -3.14 0.59 -9.35
N ARG A 22 -1.94 0.26 -8.97
CA ARG A 22 -1.26 -0.94 -9.43
C ARG A 22 -2.01 -2.21 -9.06
N ASN A 23 -2.78 -2.16 -7.98
CA ASN A 23 -3.52 -3.31 -7.48
C ASN A 23 -5.02 -3.24 -7.73
N GLY A 24 -5.44 -2.32 -8.59
CA GLY A 24 -6.84 -2.22 -8.98
C GLY A 24 -7.74 -1.63 -7.92
N MET A 25 -7.18 -0.87 -6.99
CA MET A 25 -7.95 -0.23 -5.94
C MET A 25 -8.20 1.23 -6.28
N ARG A 26 -9.24 1.81 -5.67
CA ARG A 26 -9.55 3.23 -5.86
C ARG A 26 -8.49 4.08 -5.17
N GLU A 27 -8.14 5.21 -5.79
CA GLU A 27 -7.16 6.14 -5.25
C GLU A 27 -7.87 7.22 -4.44
N THR A 28 -8.58 6.81 -3.41
CA THR A 28 -9.34 7.72 -2.57
C THR A 28 -8.59 7.99 -1.26
N GLU A 29 -8.99 9.07 -0.60
CA GLU A 29 -8.40 9.39 0.70
C GLU A 29 -8.66 8.26 1.69
N LEU A 30 -9.86 7.71 1.67
CA LEU A 30 -10.19 6.61 2.55
C LEU A 30 -9.27 5.41 2.32
N ASN A 31 -9.09 5.03 1.07
CA ASN A 31 -8.20 3.91 0.76
C ASN A 31 -6.76 4.21 1.14
N ARG A 32 -6.32 5.44 0.93
CA ARG A 32 -4.96 5.81 1.33
C ARG A 32 -4.78 5.70 2.84
N ASP A 33 -5.77 6.17 3.61
CA ASP A 33 -5.69 6.09 5.07
C ASP A 33 -5.71 4.64 5.55
N LEU A 34 -6.58 3.82 4.97
CA LEU A 34 -6.66 2.42 5.33
C LEU A 34 -5.35 1.68 4.98
N LEU A 35 -4.83 1.95 3.80
CA LEU A 35 -3.58 1.33 3.38
C LEU A 35 -2.44 1.73 4.31
N LYS A 36 -2.35 3.01 4.62
CA LYS A 36 -1.30 3.50 5.50
C LYS A 36 -1.36 2.81 6.86
N THR A 37 -2.58 2.67 7.40
CA THR A 37 -2.77 2.00 8.68
C THR A 37 -2.31 0.54 8.62
N GLU A 38 -2.71 -0.17 7.57
CA GLU A 38 -2.32 -1.57 7.42
C GLU A 38 -0.81 -1.74 7.27
N LEU A 39 -0.18 -0.82 6.56
CA LEU A 39 1.26 -0.88 6.39
C LEU A 39 2.00 -0.58 7.68
N GLU A 40 1.47 0.35 8.48
CA GLU A 40 2.09 0.66 9.77
C GLU A 40 1.95 -0.52 10.73
N ILE A 41 0.80 -1.18 10.72
CA ILE A 41 0.61 -2.38 11.52
C ILE A 41 1.59 -3.48 11.09
N TYR A 42 1.74 -3.65 9.79
CA TYR A 42 2.68 -4.63 9.25
C TYR A 42 4.10 -4.36 9.74
N LYS A 43 4.50 -3.09 9.75
CA LYS A 43 5.85 -2.71 10.22
C LYS A 43 6.04 -3.10 11.69
N LEU A 44 5.02 -2.88 12.50
CA LEU A 44 5.10 -3.22 13.91
C LEU A 44 5.13 -4.73 14.13
N GLU A 45 4.30 -5.46 13.41
CA GLU A 45 4.20 -6.90 13.59
C GLU A 45 5.44 -7.63 13.11
N ASN A 46 6.12 -7.08 12.12
CA ASN A 46 7.28 -7.72 11.52
C ASN A 46 8.60 -7.07 11.92
N ASP A 47 8.52 -6.05 12.78
CA ASP A 47 9.69 -5.33 13.29
C ASP A 47 10.61 -4.86 12.16
N VAL A 48 10.01 -4.19 11.17
CA VAL A 48 10.75 -3.64 10.04
C VAL A 48 10.49 -2.15 9.94
N TYR A 49 11.45 -1.41 9.39
CA TYR A 49 11.33 0.04 9.23
C TYR A 49 10.74 0.42 7.88
N ASN A 50 11.01 -0.36 6.86
CA ASN A 50 10.61 -0.04 5.51
C ASN A 50 9.91 -1.24 4.88
N ILE A 51 8.94 -0.95 4.00
CA ILE A 51 8.19 -1.99 3.30
C ILE A 51 8.45 -1.82 1.81
N LYS A 52 8.83 -2.89 1.15
CA LYS A 52 9.06 -2.86 -0.30
C LYS A 52 7.73 -2.89 -1.03
N HIS A 53 7.70 -2.30 -2.23
CA HIS A 53 6.47 -2.29 -3.03
C HIS A 53 5.92 -3.70 -3.28
N LYS A 54 6.81 -4.66 -3.43
CA LYS A 54 6.41 -6.05 -3.60
C LYS A 54 5.58 -6.56 -2.42
N GLU A 55 5.98 -6.18 -1.21
CA GLU A 55 5.25 -6.58 -0.01
C GLU A 55 3.95 -5.80 0.12
N VAL A 56 3.95 -4.54 -0.29
CA VAL A 56 2.73 -3.73 -0.32
C VAL A 56 1.69 -4.39 -1.21
N ASP A 57 2.10 -4.89 -2.37
CA ASP A 57 1.18 -5.58 -3.28
C ASP A 57 0.51 -6.75 -2.60
N LYS A 58 1.25 -7.53 -1.83
CA LYS A 58 0.70 -8.66 -1.11
C LYS A 58 -0.30 -8.23 -0.05
N ILE A 59 0.02 -7.17 0.67
CA ILE A 59 -0.85 -6.65 1.71
C ILE A 59 -2.17 -6.19 1.11
N ILE A 60 -2.11 -5.47 -0.01
CA ILE A 60 -3.30 -4.98 -0.68
C ILE A 60 -4.15 -6.15 -1.19
N SER A 61 -3.51 -7.15 -1.79
CA SER A 61 -4.21 -8.32 -2.31
C SER A 61 -4.98 -9.07 -1.23
N ASN A 62 -4.46 -9.05 -0.02
CA ASN A 62 -5.07 -9.77 1.10
C ASN A 62 -6.03 -8.90 1.92
N SER A 63 -6.15 -7.62 1.57
CA SER A 63 -6.99 -6.71 2.33
C SER A 63 -8.46 -6.88 1.96
N ASN A 64 -9.32 -6.85 2.97
CA ASN A 64 -10.76 -6.91 2.78
C ASN A 64 -11.44 -5.56 2.95
N VAL A 65 -10.67 -4.54 3.32
CA VAL A 65 -11.24 -3.23 3.65
C VAL A 65 -11.06 -2.20 2.55
N LEU A 66 -10.10 -2.41 1.66
CA LEU A 66 -9.85 -1.46 0.58
C LEU A 66 -10.90 -1.59 -0.51
N GLU A 67 -11.39 -0.46 -0.99
CA GLU A 67 -12.38 -0.45 -2.06
C GLU A 67 -11.73 -0.70 -3.41
N LYS A 68 -12.27 -1.66 -4.14
CA LYS A 68 -11.79 -1.96 -5.47
C LYS A 68 -12.31 -0.96 -6.48
N LYS A 69 -11.52 -0.71 -7.50
CA LYS A 69 -11.91 0.19 -8.56
C LYS A 69 -13.02 -0.45 -9.39
N ASP A 70 -14.04 0.34 -9.70
CA ASP A 70 -15.12 -0.12 -10.57
C ASP A 70 -14.60 -0.22 -11.99
N LYS A 71 -15.18 -1.16 -12.73
CA LYS A 71 -14.84 -1.31 -14.14
C LYS A 71 -15.49 -0.25 -15.00
#